data_5e052f63c27488b96703e8a4edd8678e
#
_entry.id   5e052f63c27488b96703e8a4edd8678e
#
_cell.length_a   1.000
_cell.length_b   1.000
_cell.length_c   1.000
_cell.angle_alpha   90.00
_cell.angle_beta   90.00
_cell.angle_gamma   90.00
#
_symmetry.space_group_name_H-M   'P 1'
#
loop_
_entity.id
_entity.type
_entity.pdbx_description
1 polymer ?
#
loop_
_entity_poly.entity_id
_entity_poly.type
_entity_poly.pdbx_seq_one_letter_code
_entity_poly.pdbx_strand_id
1 'polypeptide(L)'
;MLKVMKKKLLVVITMLVVASGFIFTGSTSTEAKSNKVQYLGKYKLTAYCGCKKCSGKWGTRTASGKKAKQGRTIAVDRRKIKLGTKVKINGKTYVAEDVGGGVKGKHIDVFFSSHK
;
A
#
# COMPACT_ATOMS: atom_id res chain seq x y z
N MET A 1 -9.55 10.27 7.41
CA MET A 1 -10.11 8.99 6.97
C MET A 1 -9.08 8.21 6.18
N LEU A 2 -8.78 7.01 6.59
CA LEU A 2 -7.82 6.15 5.92
C LEU A 2 -8.53 5.25 4.92
N LYS A 3 -8.12 5.32 3.66
CA LYS A 3 -8.60 4.43 2.61
C LYS A 3 -7.43 3.61 2.07
N VAL A 4 -7.57 2.30 1.99
CA VAL A 4 -6.59 1.40 1.38
C VAL A 4 -7.04 1.06 -0.04
N MET A 5 -6.13 1.24 -0.99
CA MET A 5 -6.33 0.77 -2.36
C MET A 5 -5.69 -0.61 -2.50
N LYS A 6 -6.52 -1.64 -2.58
CA LYS A 6 -6.09 -3.00 -2.91
C LYS A 6 -6.20 -3.19 -4.42
N LYS A 7 -5.10 -3.50 -5.06
CA LYS A 7 -5.14 -3.99 -6.45
C LYS A 7 -5.56 -5.45 -6.42
N LYS A 8 -6.78 -5.75 -6.80
CA LYS A 8 -7.19 -7.11 -7.10
C LYS A 8 -6.95 -7.38 -8.58
N LEU A 9 -6.11 -8.34 -8.86
CA LEU A 9 -5.99 -8.89 -10.21
C LEU A 9 -7.15 -9.87 -10.42
N LEU A 10 -8.13 -9.46 -11.20
CA LEU A 10 -9.20 -10.35 -11.61
C LEU A 10 -8.76 -11.05 -12.91
N VAL A 11 -8.35 -12.30 -12.79
CA VAL A 11 -8.09 -13.13 -13.97
C VAL A 11 -9.42 -13.68 -14.43
N VAL A 12 -9.95 -13.16 -15.52
CA VAL A 12 -11.09 -13.76 -16.21
C VAL A 12 -10.54 -14.77 -17.21
N ILE A 13 -10.62 -16.04 -16.83
CA ILE A 13 -10.34 -17.12 -17.77
C ILE A 13 -11.58 -17.27 -18.64
N THR A 14 -11.55 -16.71 -19.83
CA THR A 14 -12.55 -17.03 -20.83
C THR A 14 -12.20 -18.37 -21.45
N MET A 15 -12.96 -19.40 -21.09
CA MET A 15 -12.91 -20.64 -21.82
C MET A 15 -13.50 -20.42 -23.22
N LEU A 16 -12.62 -20.49 -24.21
CA LEU A 16 -13.03 -20.52 -25.59
C LEU A 16 -13.64 -21.89 -25.88
N VAL A 17 -14.95 -21.96 -25.91
CA VAL A 17 -15.63 -23.12 -26.47
C VAL A 17 -15.74 -22.90 -27.97
N VAL A 18 -14.87 -23.53 -28.73
CA VAL A 18 -14.99 -23.54 -30.19
C VAL A 18 -16.06 -24.57 -30.56
N ALA A 19 -17.28 -24.08 -30.76
CA ALA A 19 -18.27 -24.89 -31.44
C ALA A 19 -17.93 -24.90 -32.93
N SER A 20 -17.92 -26.08 -33.52
CA SER A 20 -17.57 -26.33 -34.92
C SER A 20 -18.31 -25.36 -35.89
N GLY A 21 -17.56 -24.59 -36.65
CA GLY A 21 -18.07 -23.82 -37.79
C GLY A 21 -18.33 -22.34 -37.54
N PHE A 22 -18.06 -21.79 -36.38
CA PHE A 22 -18.17 -20.35 -36.14
C PHE A 22 -16.80 -19.73 -35.89
N ILE A 23 -16.42 -18.77 -36.74
CA ILE A 23 -15.30 -17.89 -36.49
C ILE A 23 -15.78 -16.89 -35.45
N PHE A 24 -15.44 -17.15 -34.17
CA PHE A 24 -15.61 -16.18 -33.10
C PHE A 24 -14.42 -15.23 -33.17
N THR A 25 -14.63 -14.00 -33.60
CA THR A 25 -13.70 -12.93 -33.30
C THR A 25 -13.75 -12.69 -31.80
N GLY A 26 -12.82 -13.30 -31.07
CA GLY A 26 -12.75 -13.18 -29.64
C GLY A 26 -12.54 -11.72 -29.28
N SER A 27 -13.51 -11.12 -28.62
CA SER A 27 -13.27 -9.89 -27.90
C SER A 27 -12.31 -10.21 -26.77
N THR A 28 -11.07 -9.76 -26.89
CA THR A 28 -10.14 -9.72 -25.78
C THR A 28 -10.74 -8.80 -24.74
N SER A 29 -11.32 -9.36 -23.70
CA SER A 29 -11.68 -8.58 -22.54
C SER A 29 -10.37 -8.13 -21.88
N THR A 30 -10.03 -6.87 -22.09
CA THR A 30 -8.96 -6.21 -21.38
C THR A 30 -9.29 -6.27 -19.89
N GLU A 31 -8.38 -6.87 -19.12
CA GLU A 31 -8.50 -6.90 -17.67
C GLU A 31 -8.57 -5.47 -17.14
N ALA A 32 -9.74 -5.04 -16.71
CA ALA A 32 -9.86 -3.83 -15.93
C ALA A 32 -9.25 -4.10 -14.54
N LYS A 33 -8.09 -3.52 -14.26
CA LYS A 33 -7.54 -3.46 -12.90
C LYS A 33 -8.50 -2.64 -12.04
N SER A 34 -9.40 -3.30 -11.36
CA SER A 34 -10.27 -2.65 -10.40
C SER A 34 -9.45 -2.27 -9.16
N ASN A 35 -9.14 -0.99 -9.03
CA ASN A 35 -8.57 -0.44 -7.80
C ASN A 35 -9.70 -0.27 -6.77
N LYS A 36 -10.02 -1.35 -6.09
CA LYS A 36 -11.02 -1.28 -5.03
C LYS A 36 -10.43 -0.57 -3.81
N VAL A 37 -11.00 0.58 -3.45
CA VAL A 37 -10.65 1.32 -2.24
C VAL A 37 -11.44 0.74 -1.07
N GLN A 38 -10.73 0.30 -0.04
CA GLN A 38 -11.31 -0.19 1.20
C GLN A 38 -11.12 0.83 2.32
N TYR A 39 -12.19 1.19 3.02
CA TYR A 39 -12.12 2.03 4.20
C TYR A 39 -11.63 1.24 5.41
N LEU A 40 -10.57 1.72 6.07
CA LEU A 40 -9.95 1.03 7.21
C LEU A 40 -10.41 1.55 8.58
N GLY A 41 -11.19 2.63 8.63
CA GLY A 41 -11.58 3.26 9.88
C GLY A 41 -10.59 4.32 10.37
N LYS A 42 -10.67 4.63 11.66
CA LYS A 42 -9.81 5.62 12.30
C LYS A 42 -8.48 5.01 12.72
N TYR A 43 -7.40 5.71 12.44
CA TYR A 43 -6.04 5.35 12.83
C TYR A 43 -5.38 6.51 13.56
N LYS A 44 -4.56 6.20 14.57
CA LYS A 44 -3.67 7.17 15.20
C LYS A 44 -2.54 7.49 14.24
N LEU A 45 -2.31 8.78 13.98
CA LEU A 45 -1.21 9.24 13.14
C LEU A 45 -0.13 9.86 14.00
N THR A 46 1.10 9.45 13.79
CA THR A 46 2.30 10.03 14.38
C THR A 46 3.31 10.32 13.26
N ALA A 47 4.42 10.95 13.60
CA ALA A 47 5.45 11.31 12.64
C ALA A 47 6.82 10.87 13.14
N TYR A 48 7.69 10.44 12.23
CA TYR A 48 9.06 10.08 12.52
C TYR A 48 10.01 10.57 11.42
N CYS A 49 11.30 10.61 11.71
CA CYS A 49 12.35 10.94 10.75
C CYS A 49 13.51 9.95 10.83
N GLY A 50 14.47 10.06 9.93
CA GLY A 50 15.65 9.19 9.87
C GLY A 50 16.76 9.50 10.88
N CYS A 51 16.51 10.38 11.85
CA CYS A 51 17.51 10.72 12.87
C CYS A 51 17.67 9.60 13.91
N LYS A 52 18.78 9.60 14.66
CA LYS A 52 19.06 8.59 15.68
C LYS A 52 17.97 8.50 16.76
N LYS A 53 17.36 9.62 17.11
CA LYS A 53 16.29 9.68 18.11
C LYS A 53 15.02 8.94 17.68
N CYS A 54 14.61 9.08 16.40
CA CYS A 54 13.40 8.46 15.87
C CYS A 54 13.63 7.04 15.34
N SER A 55 14.74 6.82 14.65
CA SER A 55 15.00 5.60 13.87
C SER A 55 16.22 4.81 14.34
N GLY A 56 16.98 5.32 15.30
CA GLY A 56 18.17 4.67 15.84
C GLY A 56 19.19 4.33 14.75
N LYS A 57 19.67 3.09 14.78
CA LYS A 57 20.64 2.58 13.80
C LYS A 57 20.09 2.42 12.38
N TRP A 58 18.78 2.39 12.22
CA TRP A 58 18.15 2.15 10.93
C TRP A 58 18.15 3.38 10.01
N GLY A 59 18.19 4.60 10.60
CA GLY A 59 18.19 5.86 9.85
C GLY A 59 17.02 5.96 8.89
N THR A 60 17.29 6.05 7.60
CA THR A 60 16.28 6.08 6.54
C THR A 60 15.98 4.72 5.91
N ARG A 61 16.58 3.64 6.43
CA ARG A 61 16.32 2.29 5.94
C ARG A 61 14.97 1.79 6.43
N THR A 62 14.13 1.30 5.52
CA THR A 62 12.82 0.75 5.84
C THR A 62 12.81 -0.77 5.87
N ALA A 63 11.79 -1.36 6.50
CA ALA A 63 11.60 -2.80 6.55
C ALA A 63 11.38 -3.44 5.17
N SER A 64 10.88 -2.68 4.19
CA SER A 64 10.73 -3.14 2.81
C SER A 64 12.05 -3.14 2.02
N GLY A 65 13.13 -2.61 2.59
CA GLY A 65 14.43 -2.44 1.94
C GLY A 65 14.58 -1.15 1.14
N LYS A 66 13.52 -0.38 0.98
CA LYS A 66 13.56 0.92 0.30
C LYS A 66 13.99 2.03 1.26
N LYS A 67 14.64 3.05 0.72
CA LYS A 67 14.94 4.27 1.47
C LYS A 67 13.64 5.04 1.75
N ALA A 68 13.46 5.47 3.01
CA ALA A 68 12.31 6.28 3.40
C ALA A 68 12.30 7.62 2.66
N LYS A 69 11.12 8.03 2.24
CA LYS A 69 10.92 9.29 1.51
C LYS A 69 9.68 10.00 2.05
N GLN A 70 9.83 11.29 2.36
CA GLN A 70 8.72 12.13 2.75
C GLN A 70 7.68 12.22 1.63
N GLY A 71 6.41 12.15 1.98
CA GLY A 71 5.29 12.13 1.03
C GLY A 71 4.97 10.75 0.45
N ARG A 72 5.77 9.73 0.76
CA ARG A 72 5.55 8.35 0.30
C ARG A 72 5.54 7.34 1.43
N THR A 73 6.53 7.36 2.29
CA THR A 73 6.78 6.30 3.28
C THR A 73 5.96 6.47 4.53
N ILE A 74 5.28 5.41 4.93
CA ILE A 74 4.65 5.27 6.24
C ILE A 74 5.07 3.95 6.89
N ALA A 75 5.18 3.98 8.22
CA ALA A 75 5.34 2.79 9.05
C ALA A 75 3.97 2.33 9.55
N VAL A 76 3.76 1.03 9.51
CA VAL A 76 2.49 0.39 9.87
C VAL A 76 2.71 -0.86 10.70
N ASP A 77 1.66 -1.36 11.35
CA ASP A 77 1.63 -2.73 11.85
C ASP A 77 1.33 -3.67 10.68
N ARG A 78 2.32 -4.46 10.25
CA ARG A 78 2.18 -5.37 9.11
C ARG A 78 1.10 -6.43 9.29
N ARG A 79 0.65 -6.67 10.51
CA ARG A 79 -0.49 -7.56 10.79
C ARG A 79 -1.83 -6.94 10.39
N LYS A 80 -1.89 -5.61 10.32
CA LYS A 80 -3.07 -4.84 9.90
C LYS A 80 -2.99 -4.36 8.46
N ILE A 81 -1.84 -3.87 8.05
CA ILE A 81 -1.59 -3.35 6.71
C ILE A 81 -0.30 -4.01 6.18
N LYS A 82 -0.40 -4.77 5.11
CA LYS A 82 0.76 -5.42 4.51
C LYS A 82 1.73 -4.38 3.91
N LEU A 83 3.03 -4.65 4.00
CA LEU A 83 4.04 -3.85 3.32
C LEU A 83 3.78 -3.84 1.80
N GLY A 84 3.98 -2.69 1.17
CA GLY A 84 3.67 -2.45 -0.24
C GLY A 84 2.26 -1.96 -0.49
N THR A 85 1.38 -1.95 0.51
CA THR A 85 0.01 -1.43 0.38
C THR A 85 0.02 0.08 0.21
N LYS A 86 -0.74 0.57 -0.76
CA LYS A 86 -0.99 1.99 -0.92
C LYS A 86 -2.12 2.43 0.01
N VAL A 87 -1.85 3.45 0.81
CA VAL A 87 -2.78 3.97 1.83
C VAL A 87 -3.06 5.42 1.55
N LYS A 88 -4.33 5.77 1.44
CA LYS A 88 -4.75 7.17 1.24
C LYS A 88 -5.09 7.81 2.58
N ILE A 89 -4.40 8.90 2.90
CA ILE A 89 -4.58 9.68 4.12
C ILE A 89 -4.83 11.13 3.73
N ASN A 90 -5.98 11.68 4.07
CA ASN A 90 -6.35 13.07 3.75
C ASN A 90 -6.11 13.44 2.28
N GLY A 91 -6.50 12.56 1.36
CA GLY A 91 -6.36 12.78 -0.07
C GLY A 91 -4.98 12.47 -0.67
N LYS A 92 -3.95 12.25 0.15
CA LYS A 92 -2.60 11.88 -0.30
C LYS A 92 -2.40 10.38 -0.23
N THR A 93 -1.73 9.82 -1.23
CA THR A 93 -1.41 8.40 -1.29
C THR A 93 0.01 8.16 -0.76
N TYR A 94 0.10 7.29 0.24
CA TYR A 94 1.35 6.82 0.83
C TYR A 94 1.54 5.33 0.55
N VAL A 95 2.74 4.84 0.80
CA VAL A 95 3.05 3.41 0.67
C VAL A 95 3.52 2.88 2.03
N ALA A 96 2.94 1.77 2.48
CA ALA A 96 3.38 1.06 3.66
C ALA A 96 4.72 0.39 3.37
N GLU A 97 5.82 1.00 3.80
CA GLU A 97 7.18 0.54 3.52
C GLU A 97 7.94 0.16 4.77
N ASP A 98 7.48 0.59 5.93
CA ASP A 98 8.21 0.43 7.18
C ASP A 98 7.34 -0.14 8.31
N VAL A 99 8.00 -0.56 9.35
CA VAL A 99 7.40 -1.00 10.61
C VAL A 99 8.15 -0.33 11.76
N GLY A 100 7.54 -0.25 12.92
CA GLY A 100 8.20 0.27 14.12
C GLY A 100 7.78 -0.50 15.36
N GLY A 101 8.66 -0.56 16.35
CA GLY A 101 8.38 -1.24 17.64
C GLY A 101 7.15 -0.70 18.36
N GLY A 102 6.90 0.62 18.24
CA GLY A 102 5.74 1.29 18.82
C GLY A 102 4.55 1.43 17.86
N VAL A 103 4.69 1.01 16.60
CA VAL A 103 3.63 1.12 15.60
C VAL A 103 2.81 -0.17 15.59
N LYS A 104 1.85 -0.26 16.49
CA LYS A 104 1.02 -1.44 16.71
C LYS A 104 -0.47 -1.11 16.53
N GLY A 105 -1.22 -2.11 16.01
CA GLY A 105 -2.66 -2.00 15.81
C GLY A 105 -3.04 -0.93 14.80
N LYS A 106 -4.04 -0.12 15.13
CA LYS A 106 -4.53 0.99 14.29
C LYS A 106 -3.66 2.25 14.47
N HIS A 107 -2.38 2.12 14.17
CA HIS A 107 -1.38 3.18 14.26
C HIS A 107 -0.59 3.27 12.96
N ILE A 108 -0.40 4.47 12.47
CA ILE A 108 0.44 4.77 11.32
C ILE A 108 1.40 5.89 11.69
N ASP A 109 2.65 5.69 11.38
CA ASP A 109 3.73 6.66 11.61
C ASP A 109 4.22 7.19 10.25
N VAL A 110 4.08 8.49 10.03
CA VAL A 110 4.38 9.13 8.75
C VAL A 110 5.81 9.64 8.75
N PHE A 111 6.57 9.27 7.71
CA PHE A 111 7.97 9.68 7.58
C PHE A 111 8.10 11.14 7.13
N PHE A 112 8.97 11.88 7.82
CA PHE A 112 9.43 13.21 7.43
C PHE A 112 10.94 13.23 7.30
N SER A 113 11.46 14.05 6.39
CA SER A 113 12.90 14.15 6.11
C SER A 113 13.69 14.86 7.20
N SER A 114 13.04 15.66 8.02
CA SER A 114 13.68 16.42 9.10
C SER A 114 12.92 16.28 10.41
N HIS A 115 13.68 16.36 11.50
CA HIS A 115 13.14 16.44 12.85
C HIS A 115 12.90 17.93 13.19
N LYS A 116 11.66 18.29 13.51
CA LYS A 116 11.33 19.59 14.05
C LYS A 116 11.14 19.53 15.56
#